data_79f30fcbc4426c354e2835827177f38e
#
_entry.id   79f30fcbc4426c354e2835827177f38e
#
_cell.length_a   1.000
_cell.length_b   1.000
_cell.length_c   1.000
_cell.angle_alpha   90.00
_cell.angle_beta   90.00
_cell.angle_gamma   90.00
#
_symmetry.space_group_name_H-M   'P 1'
#
loop_
_entity.id
_entity.type
_entity.pdbx_description
1 polymer ?
#
loop_
_entity_poly.entity_id
_entity_poly.type
_entity_poly.pdbx_seq_one_letter_code
_entity_poly.pdbx_strand_id
1 'polypeptide(L)'
;DVLGSRGLGDVYKRQVEKISDTKVEKKYHALFIENEYIKVMILPELGGRIHMAYDKVKQRHFVYYNQVVKPALVGLTGPWISGGIEFNWPQHHRPSTFLPTDFSIEENADGSKTIWCNEVERMFRTKGMQGFTLYPGKAYIEINVKIYNRTAFPQTFLWWANPAVVVNDHYHSVFPPDVNAVFDHGKRDVSSFPIATGVYYKQDYSAGVDISKYKNIPVPTSYMAIQSKYDFVGGYEDDIRGGLLHVADPVSYTHLTLRR
;
A
#
# COMPACT_ATOMS: atom_id res chain seq x y z
N ASP A 1 27.55 -24.55 3.24
CA ASP A 1 26.33 -25.29 2.86
C ASP A 1 25.25 -24.39 2.30
N VAL A 2 25.62 -23.58 1.33
CA VAL A 2 24.74 -22.52 0.78
C VAL A 2 24.07 -22.97 -0.52
N LEU A 3 24.42 -24.11 -1.06
CA LEU A 3 23.97 -24.57 -2.37
C LEU A 3 22.83 -25.61 -2.34
N GLY A 4 22.53 -26.19 -1.19
CA GLY A 4 21.51 -27.24 -1.06
C GLY A 4 20.07 -26.77 -0.81
N SER A 5 19.83 -25.48 -0.55
CA SER A 5 18.54 -24.99 -0.05
C SER A 5 17.74 -24.13 -1.05
N ARG A 6 18.02 -24.22 -2.34
CA ARG A 6 17.40 -23.37 -3.36
C ARG A 6 16.11 -23.92 -4.00
N GLY A 7 15.48 -24.88 -3.37
CA GLY A 7 14.19 -25.41 -3.80
C GLY A 7 13.01 -24.77 -3.07
N LEU A 8 11.86 -25.38 -3.17
CA LEU A 8 10.64 -25.00 -2.45
C LEU A 8 10.87 -24.79 -0.95
N GLY A 9 11.84 -25.49 -0.34
CA GLY A 9 12.24 -25.32 1.06
C GLY A 9 12.81 -23.93 1.39
N ASP A 10 13.36 -23.19 0.43
CA ASP A 10 13.86 -21.83 0.68
C ASP A 10 12.71 -20.79 0.76
N VAL A 11 11.61 -21.06 0.10
CA VAL A 11 10.37 -20.27 0.22
C VAL A 11 9.76 -20.46 1.61
N TYR A 12 9.71 -21.70 2.10
CA TYR A 12 9.17 -22.02 3.42
C TYR A 12 10.04 -21.50 4.57
N LYS A 13 11.36 -21.45 4.41
CA LYS A 13 12.27 -20.88 5.43
C LYS A 13 12.12 -19.38 5.65
N ARG A 14 11.29 -18.70 4.87
CA ARG A 14 11.04 -17.25 4.97
C ARG A 14 9.65 -16.91 5.46
N GLN A 15 8.87 -17.91 5.80
CA GLN A 15 7.62 -17.67 6.51
C GLN A 15 7.91 -17.16 7.91
N VAL A 16 7.11 -16.20 8.37
CA VAL A 16 7.14 -15.79 9.76
C VAL A 16 6.50 -16.93 10.57
N GLU A 17 7.32 -17.75 11.20
CA GLU A 17 6.87 -18.89 12.00
C GLU A 17 6.49 -18.46 13.41
N LYS A 18 7.11 -17.40 13.90
CA LYS A 18 6.88 -16.88 15.25
C LYS A 18 7.08 -15.37 15.29
N ILE A 19 6.17 -14.70 15.96
CA ILE A 19 6.27 -13.29 16.29
C ILE A 19 6.51 -13.19 17.78
N SER A 20 7.57 -12.48 18.17
CA SER A 20 7.87 -12.25 19.58
C SER A 20 6.93 -11.19 20.14
N ASP A 21 6.47 -11.38 21.37
CA ASP A 21 5.76 -10.36 22.13
C ASP A 21 6.72 -9.40 22.88
N THR A 22 8.01 -9.73 22.87
CA THR A 22 9.04 -8.88 23.48
C THR A 22 9.52 -7.86 22.48
N LYS A 23 9.44 -6.58 22.83
CA LYS A 23 9.97 -5.48 22.03
C LYS A 23 11.48 -5.41 22.22
N VAL A 24 12.19 -5.20 21.13
CA VAL A 24 13.63 -4.91 21.11
C VAL A 24 13.88 -3.68 20.27
N GLU A 25 14.86 -2.87 20.66
CA GLU A 25 15.32 -1.77 19.82
C GLU A 25 16.12 -2.29 18.65
N LYS A 26 15.77 -1.84 17.46
CA LYS A 26 16.50 -2.15 16.24
C LYS A 26 16.78 -0.87 15.46
N LYS A 27 18.04 -0.70 15.06
CA LYS A 27 18.43 0.40 14.16
C LYS A 27 18.19 -0.01 12.72
N TYR A 28 17.60 0.90 11.96
CA TYR A 28 17.39 0.76 10.51
C TYR A 28 18.11 1.88 9.78
N HIS A 29 18.63 1.56 8.61
CA HIS A 29 19.11 2.58 7.68
C HIS A 29 17.89 3.24 7.05
N ALA A 30 17.69 4.52 7.31
CA ALA A 30 16.59 5.30 6.79
C ALA A 30 17.09 6.25 5.70
N LEU A 31 16.41 6.27 4.56
CA LEU A 31 16.62 7.25 3.51
C LEU A 31 15.54 8.32 3.60
N PHE A 32 15.94 9.56 3.42
CA PHE A 32 15.02 10.69 3.41
C PHE A 32 15.05 11.39 2.06
N ILE A 33 13.87 11.73 1.57
CA ILE A 33 13.69 12.62 0.43
C ILE A 33 12.75 13.74 0.85
N GLU A 34 13.12 14.98 0.52
CA GLU A 34 12.46 16.16 1.06
C GLU A 34 12.48 17.30 0.05
N ASN A 35 11.39 18.04 0.00
CA ASN A 35 11.28 19.34 -0.66
C ASN A 35 10.64 20.36 0.29
N GLU A 36 10.21 21.51 -0.20
CA GLU A 36 9.59 22.57 0.60
C GLU A 36 8.26 22.17 1.26
N TYR A 37 7.53 21.18 0.71
CA TYR A 37 6.19 20.80 1.16
C TYR A 37 6.16 19.50 1.95
N ILE A 38 6.92 18.51 1.54
CA ILE A 38 6.84 17.16 2.11
C ILE A 38 8.21 16.58 2.43
N LYS A 39 8.23 15.75 3.46
CA LYS A 39 9.39 14.94 3.86
C LYS A 39 8.98 13.48 4.00
N VAL A 40 9.70 12.60 3.36
CA VAL A 40 9.40 11.17 3.27
C VAL A 40 10.56 10.36 3.81
N MET A 41 10.25 9.37 4.66
CA MET A 41 11.20 8.37 5.13
C MET A 41 10.95 7.04 4.42
N ILE A 42 11.99 6.48 3.84
CA ILE A 42 11.98 5.19 3.17
C ILE A 42 12.89 4.24 3.94
N LEU A 43 12.45 3.01 4.15
CA LEU A 43 13.20 1.97 4.84
C LEU A 43 13.56 0.84 3.86
N PRO A 44 14.76 0.86 3.24
CA PRO A 44 15.19 -0.20 2.35
C PRO A 44 15.22 -1.58 3.02
N GLU A 45 15.61 -1.66 4.28
CA GLU A 45 15.67 -2.91 5.04
C GLU A 45 14.30 -3.54 5.34
N LEU A 46 13.22 -2.78 5.13
CA LEU A 46 11.83 -3.24 5.29
C LEU A 46 11.08 -3.18 3.95
N GLY A 47 11.62 -3.84 2.94
CA GLY A 47 10.98 -3.97 1.63
C GLY A 47 10.96 -2.68 0.80
N GLY A 48 11.75 -1.67 1.15
CA GLY A 48 11.76 -0.39 0.46
C GLY A 48 10.44 0.36 0.58
N ARG A 49 9.76 0.24 1.72
CA ARG A 49 8.49 0.92 2.00
C ARG A 49 8.69 2.39 2.33
N ILE A 50 7.72 3.21 2.02
CA ILE A 50 7.57 4.51 2.67
C ILE A 50 7.07 4.25 4.08
N HIS A 51 7.89 4.56 5.09
CA HIS A 51 7.52 4.34 6.48
C HIS A 51 6.76 5.53 7.06
N MET A 52 7.21 6.73 6.75
CA MET A 52 6.60 7.99 7.21
C MET A 52 6.55 8.97 6.04
N ALA A 53 5.50 9.78 6.00
CA ALA A 53 5.41 10.92 5.11
C ALA A 53 4.78 12.11 5.86
N TYR A 54 5.49 13.24 5.87
CA TYR A 54 5.15 14.42 6.65
C TYR A 54 4.82 15.60 5.74
N ASP A 55 3.67 16.20 5.97
CA ASP A 55 3.24 17.45 5.36
C ASP A 55 3.78 18.62 6.19
N LYS A 56 4.69 19.39 5.62
CA LYS A 56 5.34 20.54 6.28
C LYS A 56 4.41 21.74 6.38
N VAL A 57 3.40 21.85 5.53
CA VAL A 57 2.39 22.94 5.55
C VAL A 57 1.40 22.70 6.68
N LYS A 58 0.87 21.49 6.77
CA LYS A 58 -0.09 21.11 7.82
C LYS A 58 0.60 20.65 9.11
N GLN A 59 1.92 20.52 9.11
CA GLN A 59 2.75 20.06 10.25
C GLN A 59 2.27 18.74 10.84
N ARG A 60 1.95 17.78 9.97
CA ARG A 60 1.45 16.46 10.34
C ARG A 60 1.92 15.36 9.39
N HIS A 61 1.94 14.12 9.90
CA HIS A 61 2.07 12.97 9.02
C HIS A 61 0.75 12.73 8.29
N PHE A 62 0.81 12.58 6.96
CA PHE A 62 -0.35 12.22 6.13
C PHE A 62 -0.41 10.72 5.83
N VAL A 63 0.64 9.99 6.20
CA VAL A 63 0.70 8.53 6.21
C VAL A 63 0.79 8.07 7.67
N TYR A 64 -0.11 7.18 8.08
CA TYR A 64 -0.04 6.56 9.40
C TYR A 64 1.16 5.62 9.48
N TYR A 65 1.87 5.62 10.59
CA TYR A 65 2.97 4.70 10.84
C TYR A 65 2.93 4.16 12.28
N ASN A 66 3.43 2.95 12.43
CA ASN A 66 3.61 2.34 13.74
C ASN A 66 5.03 2.59 14.24
N GLN A 67 5.15 2.90 15.51
CA GLN A 67 6.45 2.99 16.20
C GLN A 67 7.05 1.62 16.49
N VAL A 68 6.22 0.57 16.43
CA VAL A 68 6.65 -0.81 16.59
C VAL A 68 6.46 -1.53 15.27
N VAL A 69 7.56 -1.99 14.69
CA VAL A 69 7.53 -2.85 13.51
C VAL A 69 7.19 -4.26 13.97
N LYS A 70 5.97 -4.70 13.69
CA LYS A 70 5.47 -6.04 14.02
C LYS A 70 4.97 -6.71 12.76
N PRO A 71 5.70 -7.69 12.22
CA PRO A 71 5.21 -8.49 11.12
C PRO A 71 3.98 -9.30 11.55
N ALA A 72 2.97 -9.35 10.70
CA ALA A 72 1.79 -10.19 10.89
C ALA A 72 1.59 -11.08 9.67
N LEU A 73 1.01 -12.25 9.84
CA LEU A 73 0.66 -13.12 8.73
C LEU A 73 -0.65 -12.63 8.11
N VAL A 74 -0.62 -12.40 6.80
CA VAL A 74 -1.80 -12.05 6.01
C VAL A 74 -1.87 -12.98 4.81
N GLY A 75 -2.96 -13.72 4.71
CA GLY A 75 -3.15 -14.71 3.66
C GLY A 75 -2.15 -15.87 3.71
N LEU A 76 -2.04 -16.57 2.57
CA LEU A 76 -1.25 -17.81 2.48
C LEU A 76 0.25 -17.58 2.31
N THR A 77 0.67 -16.41 1.87
CA THR A 77 2.01 -16.23 1.30
C THR A 77 2.89 -15.24 2.03
N GLY A 78 2.37 -14.46 2.98
CA GLY A 78 3.29 -13.48 3.44
C GLY A 78 2.97 -12.72 4.71
N PRO A 79 4.02 -12.18 5.29
CA PRO A 79 3.91 -11.24 6.38
C PRO A 79 3.42 -9.89 5.86
N TRP A 80 2.77 -9.17 6.73
CA TRP A 80 2.36 -7.80 6.53
C TRP A 80 2.91 -6.95 7.69
N ILE A 81 3.31 -5.73 7.38
CA ILE A 81 3.70 -4.74 8.38
C ILE A 81 2.72 -3.60 8.28
N SER A 82 1.97 -3.36 9.35
CA SER A 82 1.00 -2.28 9.44
C SER A 82 1.66 -0.90 9.40
N GLY A 83 0.99 0.07 8.80
CA GLY A 83 1.44 1.46 8.69
C GLY A 83 2.37 1.69 7.51
N GLY A 84 2.61 2.96 7.21
CA GLY A 84 3.38 3.37 6.04
C GLY A 84 2.64 3.12 4.72
N ILE A 85 3.40 3.02 3.65
CA ILE A 85 2.93 2.56 2.34
C ILE A 85 3.72 1.32 1.96
N GLU A 86 3.04 0.19 1.89
CA GLU A 86 3.58 -1.06 1.41
C GLU A 86 3.38 -1.17 -0.10
N PHE A 87 4.36 -1.69 -0.82
CA PHE A 87 4.30 -1.91 -2.26
C PHE A 87 4.42 -3.40 -2.56
N ASN A 88 3.46 -3.94 -3.29
CA ASN A 88 3.29 -5.37 -3.45
C ASN A 88 3.30 -5.79 -4.93
N TRP A 89 4.01 -6.87 -5.20
CA TRP A 89 4.07 -7.60 -6.46
C TRP A 89 4.68 -9.00 -6.23
N PRO A 90 4.66 -9.95 -7.15
CA PRO A 90 3.90 -9.99 -8.42
C PRO A 90 2.45 -10.31 -8.18
N GLN A 91 2.11 -10.76 -7.00
CA GLN A 91 0.77 -11.12 -6.54
C GLN A 91 0.70 -10.96 -5.03
N HIS A 92 -0.48 -10.69 -4.46
CA HIS A 92 -0.73 -10.67 -3.03
C HIS A 92 0.19 -9.72 -2.24
N HIS A 93 0.21 -9.81 -0.91
CA HIS A 93 1.26 -9.17 -0.11
C HIS A 93 2.60 -9.82 -0.44
N ARG A 94 3.60 -8.98 -0.70
CA ARG A 94 4.92 -9.44 -1.11
C ARG A 94 5.61 -10.20 0.01
N PRO A 95 6.05 -11.47 -0.21
CA PRO A 95 6.66 -12.28 0.85
C PRO A 95 7.92 -11.66 1.44
N SER A 96 8.61 -10.82 0.67
CA SER A 96 9.82 -10.10 1.06
C SER A 96 9.57 -8.70 1.62
N THR A 97 8.33 -8.33 1.93
CA THR A 97 7.98 -6.97 2.43
C THR A 97 8.74 -6.53 3.67
N PHE A 98 9.31 -7.47 4.43
CA PHE A 98 10.11 -7.23 5.63
C PHE A 98 11.61 -7.52 5.43
N LEU A 99 12.04 -7.82 4.20
CA LEU A 99 13.43 -8.10 3.84
C LEU A 99 14.08 -6.86 3.20
N PRO A 100 15.42 -6.78 3.27
CA PRO A 100 16.15 -5.71 2.61
C PRO A 100 15.95 -5.71 1.09
N THR A 101 15.87 -4.51 0.54
CA THR A 101 15.97 -4.22 -0.90
C THR A 101 17.27 -3.50 -1.18
N ASP A 102 17.77 -3.64 -2.40
CA ASP A 102 18.81 -2.73 -2.91
C ASP A 102 18.19 -1.35 -3.15
N PHE A 103 19.01 -0.30 -3.05
CA PHE A 103 18.55 1.04 -3.35
C PHE A 103 19.59 1.84 -4.13
N SER A 104 19.11 2.88 -4.82
CA SER A 104 19.95 3.92 -5.43
C SER A 104 19.27 5.28 -5.34
N ILE A 105 20.07 6.33 -5.38
CA ILE A 105 19.60 7.72 -5.35
C ILE A 105 19.96 8.34 -6.70
N GLU A 106 19.00 9.03 -7.29
CA GLU A 106 19.12 9.70 -8.58
C GLU A 106 18.74 11.17 -8.40
N GLU A 107 19.60 12.07 -8.90
CA GLU A 107 19.31 13.49 -9.01
C GLU A 107 19.10 13.82 -10.49
N ASN A 108 17.91 14.33 -10.80
CA ASN A 108 17.49 14.60 -12.16
C ASN A 108 17.82 16.03 -12.60
N ALA A 109 17.96 16.25 -13.90
CA ALA A 109 18.32 17.55 -14.46
C ALA A 109 17.28 18.66 -14.19
N ASP A 110 16.03 18.29 -13.91
CA ASP A 110 14.93 19.21 -13.53
C ASP A 110 14.93 19.57 -12.04
N GLY A 111 15.94 19.09 -11.29
CA GLY A 111 16.04 19.28 -9.84
C GLY A 111 15.22 18.30 -9.01
N SER A 112 14.46 17.43 -9.63
CA SER A 112 13.78 16.36 -8.91
C SER A 112 14.78 15.32 -8.41
N LYS A 113 14.41 14.60 -7.35
CA LYS A 113 15.22 13.52 -6.79
C LYS A 113 14.38 12.27 -6.69
N THR A 114 15.00 11.13 -6.97
CA THR A 114 14.35 9.82 -6.91
C THR A 114 15.15 8.88 -6.03
N ILE A 115 14.47 8.19 -5.14
CA ILE A 115 15.02 7.04 -4.42
C ILE A 115 14.40 5.79 -5.03
N TRP A 116 15.23 4.95 -5.63
CA TRP A 116 14.84 3.67 -6.18
C TRP A 116 15.09 2.56 -5.15
N CYS A 117 14.09 1.71 -4.93
CA CYS A 117 14.25 0.45 -4.21
C CYS A 117 13.92 -0.70 -5.15
N ASN A 118 14.72 -1.77 -5.12
CA ASN A 118 14.51 -2.89 -6.02
C ASN A 118 14.86 -4.22 -5.39
N GLU A 119 14.23 -5.28 -5.88
CA GLU A 119 14.57 -6.65 -5.54
C GLU A 119 14.22 -7.62 -6.68
N VAL A 120 14.79 -8.80 -6.62
CA VAL A 120 14.30 -9.96 -7.37
C VAL A 120 13.44 -10.78 -6.42
N GLU A 121 12.13 -10.77 -6.65
CA GLU A 121 11.19 -11.57 -5.89
C GLU A 121 11.50 -13.07 -6.12
N ARG A 122 11.48 -13.86 -5.03
CA ARG A 122 12.09 -15.19 -5.06
C ARG A 122 11.14 -16.31 -5.45
N MET A 123 9.84 -16.12 -5.32
CA MET A 123 8.85 -17.14 -5.69
C MET A 123 8.73 -17.26 -7.21
N PHE A 124 8.55 -16.15 -7.88
CA PHE A 124 8.33 -16.06 -9.33
C PHE A 124 9.53 -15.50 -10.08
N ARG A 125 10.57 -15.05 -9.35
CA ARG A 125 11.80 -14.49 -9.90
C ARG A 125 11.59 -13.22 -10.74
N THR A 126 10.50 -12.53 -10.50
CA THR A 126 10.22 -11.24 -11.12
C THR A 126 11.07 -10.16 -10.46
N LYS A 127 11.72 -9.33 -11.24
CA LYS A 127 12.39 -8.14 -10.72
C LYS A 127 11.40 -7.00 -10.66
N GLY A 128 11.27 -6.39 -9.49
CA GLY A 128 10.48 -5.18 -9.28
C GLY A 128 11.36 -4.04 -8.79
N MET A 129 11.11 -2.84 -9.32
CA MET A 129 11.71 -1.60 -8.88
C MET A 129 10.61 -0.58 -8.64
N GLN A 130 10.74 0.17 -7.56
CA GLN A 130 9.88 1.31 -7.24
C GLN A 130 10.72 2.53 -6.96
N GLY A 131 10.43 3.61 -7.65
CA GLY A 131 11.09 4.90 -7.51
C GLY A 131 10.15 5.90 -6.89
N PHE A 132 10.61 6.60 -5.87
CA PHE A 132 9.88 7.65 -5.18
C PHE A 132 10.51 8.98 -5.55
N THR A 133 9.79 9.79 -6.33
CA THR A 133 10.30 11.05 -6.86
C THR A 133 9.59 12.23 -6.21
N LEU A 134 10.38 13.19 -5.75
CA LEU A 134 9.90 14.50 -5.34
C LEU A 134 10.43 15.58 -6.29
N TYR A 135 9.54 16.46 -6.70
CA TYR A 135 9.84 17.61 -7.54
C TYR A 135 9.90 18.88 -6.71
N PRO A 136 10.78 19.82 -7.03
CA PRO A 136 10.72 21.18 -6.49
C PRO A 136 9.36 21.81 -6.78
N GLY A 137 8.78 22.50 -5.82
CA GLY A 137 7.49 23.20 -5.98
C GLY A 137 6.24 22.31 -6.04
N LYS A 138 6.36 20.99 -5.74
CA LYS A 138 5.22 20.06 -5.83
C LYS A 138 4.95 19.35 -4.49
N ALA A 139 3.67 19.26 -4.12
CA ALA A 139 3.21 18.63 -2.89
C ALA A 139 2.67 17.21 -3.13
N TYR A 140 3.34 16.41 -3.96
CA TYR A 140 3.00 15.02 -4.21
C TYR A 140 4.26 14.16 -4.33
N ILE A 141 4.09 12.86 -4.11
CA ILE A 141 5.11 11.83 -4.35
C ILE A 141 4.71 11.14 -5.66
N GLU A 142 5.58 11.19 -6.67
CA GLU A 142 5.42 10.36 -7.85
C GLU A 142 6.03 8.99 -7.59
N ILE A 143 5.27 7.94 -7.92
CA ILE A 143 5.72 6.56 -7.75
C ILE A 143 5.89 5.93 -9.12
N ASN A 144 7.14 5.69 -9.50
CA ASN A 144 7.51 5.03 -10.73
C ASN A 144 7.77 3.55 -10.48
N VAL A 145 7.13 2.68 -11.27
CA VAL A 145 7.26 1.23 -11.12
C VAL A 145 7.83 0.63 -12.39
N LYS A 146 8.86 -0.18 -12.23
CA LYS A 146 9.46 -0.97 -13.33
C LYS A 146 9.46 -2.44 -12.94
N ILE A 147 8.88 -3.26 -13.80
CA ILE A 147 8.78 -4.69 -13.57
C ILE A 147 9.35 -5.42 -14.76
N TYR A 148 10.11 -6.46 -14.44
CA TYR A 148 10.80 -7.24 -15.43
C TYR A 148 10.63 -8.73 -15.16
N ASN A 149 10.02 -9.43 -16.12
CA ASN A 149 9.92 -10.88 -16.10
C ASN A 149 11.26 -11.49 -16.50
N ARG A 150 11.94 -12.14 -15.57
CA ARG A 150 13.24 -12.78 -15.77
C ARG A 150 13.14 -14.25 -16.15
N THR A 151 11.92 -14.76 -16.36
CA THR A 151 11.68 -16.14 -16.73
C THR A 151 11.36 -16.28 -18.21
N ALA A 152 11.51 -17.49 -18.74
CA ALA A 152 11.16 -17.78 -20.13
C ALA A 152 9.65 -17.89 -20.37
N PHE A 153 8.85 -17.88 -19.30
CA PHE A 153 7.40 -18.10 -19.38
C PHE A 153 6.63 -16.83 -19.02
N PRO A 154 5.44 -16.63 -19.57
CA PRO A 154 4.52 -15.59 -19.10
C PRO A 154 4.25 -15.76 -17.61
N GLN A 155 4.23 -14.64 -16.87
CA GLN A 155 3.93 -14.60 -15.44
C GLN A 155 2.68 -13.78 -15.20
N THR A 156 1.85 -14.21 -14.27
CA THR A 156 0.77 -13.38 -13.75
C THR A 156 1.35 -12.25 -12.94
N PHE A 157 0.77 -11.08 -13.10
CA PHE A 157 1.27 -9.88 -12.45
C PHE A 157 0.16 -9.06 -11.83
N LEU A 158 0.38 -8.66 -10.59
CA LEU A 158 -0.40 -7.67 -9.87
C LEU A 158 0.58 -6.76 -9.12
N TRP A 159 0.49 -5.46 -9.33
CA TRP A 159 1.16 -4.46 -8.50
C TRP A 159 0.11 -3.60 -7.80
N TRP A 160 0.35 -3.26 -6.54
CA TRP A 160 -0.51 -2.37 -5.78
C TRP A 160 0.24 -1.70 -4.63
N ALA A 161 -0.20 -0.48 -4.32
CA ALA A 161 0.24 0.25 -3.15
C ALA A 161 -0.80 0.11 -2.03
N ASN A 162 -0.33 0.00 -0.80
CA ASN A 162 -1.17 -0.15 0.39
C ASN A 162 -0.86 0.97 1.39
N PRO A 163 -1.34 2.20 1.15
CA PRO A 163 -1.14 3.30 2.07
C PRO A 163 -2.01 3.16 3.31
N ALA A 164 -1.43 3.43 4.46
CA ALA A 164 -2.13 3.54 5.73
C ALA A 164 -2.38 5.01 6.06
N VAL A 165 -3.57 5.32 6.55
CA VAL A 165 -3.96 6.66 6.99
C VAL A 165 -4.53 6.63 8.41
N VAL A 166 -4.41 7.74 9.12
CA VAL A 166 -5.14 7.91 10.38
C VAL A 166 -6.62 8.06 10.07
N VAL A 167 -7.46 7.40 10.85
CA VAL A 167 -8.92 7.50 10.74
C VAL A 167 -9.54 7.91 12.08
N ASN A 168 -10.60 8.70 12.01
CA ASN A 168 -11.38 9.17 13.14
C ASN A 168 -12.82 9.44 12.70
N ASP A 169 -13.66 9.97 13.58
CA ASP A 169 -15.08 10.22 13.29
C ASP A 169 -15.33 11.28 12.20
N HIS A 170 -14.30 12.06 11.85
CA HIS A 170 -14.35 13.07 10.79
C HIS A 170 -13.80 12.57 9.45
N TYR A 171 -13.30 11.32 9.41
CA TYR A 171 -12.73 10.72 8.22
C TYR A 171 -13.81 10.12 7.32
N HIS A 172 -13.68 10.34 6.02
CA HIS A 172 -14.47 9.66 5.01
C HIS A 172 -13.63 9.21 3.81
N SER A 173 -14.04 8.09 3.22
CA SER A 173 -13.46 7.58 1.98
C SER A 173 -13.95 8.40 0.79
N VAL A 174 -13.05 8.73 -0.12
CA VAL A 174 -13.33 9.45 -1.35
C VAL A 174 -13.16 8.51 -2.52
N PHE A 175 -14.26 8.13 -3.13
CA PHE A 175 -14.29 7.38 -4.39
C PHE A 175 -14.74 8.28 -5.54
N PRO A 176 -14.42 7.92 -6.79
CA PRO A 176 -14.96 8.59 -7.96
C PRO A 176 -16.49 8.64 -7.98
N PRO A 177 -17.08 9.66 -8.60
CA PRO A 177 -18.53 9.89 -8.56
C PRO A 177 -19.35 8.82 -9.30
N ASP A 178 -18.74 8.00 -10.14
CA ASP A 178 -19.38 6.89 -10.84
C ASP A 178 -19.33 5.56 -10.05
N VAL A 179 -18.67 5.55 -8.88
CA VAL A 179 -18.68 4.40 -7.97
C VAL A 179 -19.98 4.41 -7.17
N ASN A 180 -20.93 3.58 -7.57
CA ASN A 180 -22.24 3.44 -6.94
C ASN A 180 -22.45 2.09 -6.24
N ALA A 181 -21.45 1.20 -6.31
CA ALA A 181 -21.45 -0.08 -5.64
C ALA A 181 -20.04 -0.48 -5.24
N VAL A 182 -19.94 -1.17 -4.12
CA VAL A 182 -18.69 -1.74 -3.58
C VAL A 182 -18.90 -3.18 -3.17
N PHE A 183 -17.81 -3.95 -3.16
CA PHE A 183 -17.83 -5.33 -2.69
C PHE A 183 -16.71 -5.59 -1.69
N ASP A 184 -16.88 -6.63 -0.89
CA ASP A 184 -15.88 -7.01 0.09
C ASP A 184 -14.67 -7.72 -0.55
N HIS A 185 -13.56 -7.70 0.13
CA HIS A 185 -12.31 -8.30 -0.31
C HIS A 185 -12.44 -9.82 -0.58
N GLY A 186 -13.29 -10.50 0.15
CA GLY A 186 -13.58 -11.93 -0.04
C GLY A 186 -14.63 -12.22 -1.10
N LYS A 187 -15.19 -11.20 -1.75
CA LYS A 187 -16.28 -11.29 -2.74
C LYS A 187 -17.53 -12.00 -2.21
N ARG A 188 -17.84 -11.82 -0.94
CA ARG A 188 -19.00 -12.43 -0.25
C ARG A 188 -20.19 -11.52 -0.23
N ASP A 189 -19.95 -10.23 -0.08
CA ASP A 189 -20.97 -9.20 0.06
C ASP A 189 -20.80 -8.09 -0.96
N VAL A 190 -21.90 -7.50 -1.38
CA VAL A 190 -21.98 -6.32 -2.25
C VAL A 190 -22.89 -5.31 -1.59
N SER A 191 -22.56 -4.04 -1.68
CA SER A 191 -23.39 -2.94 -1.18
C SER A 191 -23.47 -1.80 -2.19
N SER A 192 -24.57 -1.07 -2.16
CA SER A 192 -24.63 0.26 -2.74
C SER A 192 -23.67 1.20 -2.01
N PHE A 193 -23.18 2.22 -2.70
CA PHE A 193 -22.23 3.18 -2.18
C PHE A 193 -22.58 4.60 -2.70
N PRO A 194 -22.46 5.67 -1.90
CA PRO A 194 -22.01 5.68 -0.50
C PRO A 194 -23.07 5.25 0.51
N ILE A 195 -24.35 5.21 0.12
CA ILE A 195 -25.44 4.82 1.02
C ILE A 195 -25.70 3.33 0.90
N ALA A 196 -25.39 2.60 1.95
CA ALA A 196 -25.75 1.20 2.07
C ALA A 196 -27.22 1.06 2.53
N THR A 197 -27.95 0.12 1.93
CA THR A 197 -29.40 -0.11 2.20
C THR A 197 -29.74 -1.57 2.49
N GLY A 198 -28.74 -2.38 2.81
CA GLY A 198 -28.90 -3.81 3.07
C GLY A 198 -27.90 -4.34 4.09
N VAL A 199 -27.68 -5.63 4.12
CA VAL A 199 -26.69 -6.26 4.98
C VAL A 199 -25.34 -6.28 4.29
N TYR A 200 -24.31 -5.82 5.00
CA TYR A 200 -22.92 -5.86 4.55
C TYR A 200 -22.00 -6.18 5.72
N TYR A 201 -21.12 -7.17 5.58
CA TYR A 201 -20.29 -7.67 6.69
C TYR A 201 -21.10 -8.05 7.94
N LYS A 202 -22.28 -8.65 7.75
CA LYS A 202 -23.23 -9.02 8.82
C LYS A 202 -23.77 -7.82 9.61
N GLN A 203 -23.58 -6.61 9.15
CA GLN A 203 -24.16 -5.39 9.69
C GLN A 203 -25.40 -5.03 8.89
N ASP A 204 -26.46 -4.68 9.57
CA ASP A 204 -27.69 -4.22 8.94
C ASP A 204 -27.66 -2.70 8.72
N TYR A 205 -27.65 -2.31 7.47
CA TYR A 205 -27.69 -0.92 7.00
C TYR A 205 -29.03 -0.59 6.31
N SER A 206 -30.08 -1.37 6.53
CA SER A 206 -31.38 -1.21 5.85
C SER A 206 -32.02 0.16 6.04
N ALA A 207 -31.69 0.85 7.11
CA ALA A 207 -32.15 2.23 7.35
C ALA A 207 -31.55 3.28 6.41
N GLY A 208 -30.58 2.92 5.59
CA GLY A 208 -29.82 3.84 4.75
C GLY A 208 -28.68 4.52 5.52
N VAL A 209 -27.48 4.00 5.40
CA VAL A 209 -26.31 4.48 6.14
C VAL A 209 -25.19 4.84 5.16
N ASP A 210 -24.63 6.04 5.34
CA ASP A 210 -23.46 6.50 4.59
C ASP A 210 -22.20 5.77 5.07
N ILE A 211 -21.82 4.73 4.34
CA ILE A 211 -20.65 3.90 4.64
C ILE A 211 -19.34 4.50 4.10
N SER A 212 -19.36 5.64 3.46
CA SER A 212 -18.12 6.38 3.19
C SER A 212 -17.53 6.97 4.47
N LYS A 213 -18.35 7.22 5.49
CA LYS A 213 -17.94 7.82 6.77
C LYS A 213 -17.46 6.75 7.74
N TYR A 214 -16.22 6.88 8.18
CA TYR A 214 -15.60 5.90 9.09
C TYR A 214 -16.40 5.67 10.37
N LYS A 215 -16.97 6.72 10.97
CA LYS A 215 -17.81 6.63 12.19
C LYS A 215 -19.04 5.72 12.06
N ASN A 216 -19.48 5.46 10.83
CA ASN A 216 -20.64 4.63 10.56
C ASN A 216 -20.29 3.15 10.32
N ILE A 217 -19.01 2.79 10.45
CA ILE A 217 -18.49 1.44 10.20
C ILE A 217 -18.15 0.79 11.54
N PRO A 218 -19.04 -0.06 12.11
CA PRO A 218 -18.86 -0.59 13.46
C PRO A 218 -17.86 -1.75 13.55
N VAL A 219 -17.47 -2.34 12.42
CA VAL A 219 -16.56 -3.49 12.35
C VAL A 219 -15.53 -3.29 11.23
N PRO A 220 -14.34 -3.88 11.35
CA PRO A 220 -13.35 -3.86 10.26
C PRO A 220 -13.96 -4.39 8.97
N THR A 221 -13.94 -3.58 7.94
CA THR A 221 -14.64 -3.84 6.67
C THR A 221 -13.74 -3.43 5.51
N SER A 222 -13.87 -4.07 4.36
CA SER A 222 -13.23 -3.68 3.12
C SER A 222 -14.24 -3.25 2.08
N TYR A 223 -13.88 -2.22 1.32
CA TYR A 223 -14.64 -1.71 0.19
C TYR A 223 -13.77 -1.71 -1.03
N MET A 224 -14.18 -2.43 -2.07
CA MET A 224 -13.55 -2.41 -3.38
C MET A 224 -14.51 -1.79 -4.38
N ALA A 225 -14.08 -0.74 -5.06
CA ALA A 225 -14.84 -0.16 -6.16
C ALA A 225 -14.99 -1.18 -7.29
N ILE A 226 -16.20 -1.33 -7.84
CA ILE A 226 -16.48 -2.33 -8.85
C ILE A 226 -15.95 -1.88 -10.21
N GLN A 227 -16.16 -0.63 -10.56
CA GLN A 227 -15.73 -0.06 -11.83
C GLN A 227 -15.73 1.46 -11.74
N SER A 228 -14.76 2.11 -12.35
CA SER A 228 -14.71 3.56 -12.47
C SER A 228 -14.06 3.95 -13.79
N LYS A 229 -14.44 5.11 -14.32
CA LYS A 229 -13.81 5.77 -15.46
C LYS A 229 -12.75 6.77 -15.02
N TYR A 230 -12.63 7.01 -13.73
CA TYR A 230 -11.70 7.95 -13.12
C TYR A 230 -10.50 7.22 -12.53
N ASP A 231 -9.47 7.96 -12.29
CA ASP A 231 -8.12 7.50 -11.98
C ASP A 231 -7.69 7.77 -10.53
N PHE A 232 -8.64 8.00 -9.61
CA PHE A 232 -8.31 8.34 -8.24
C PHE A 232 -9.12 7.58 -7.20
N VAL A 233 -8.54 7.46 -6.01
CA VAL A 233 -9.19 7.03 -4.76
C VAL A 233 -8.47 7.70 -3.60
N GLY A 234 -9.18 7.98 -2.52
CA GLY A 234 -8.55 8.60 -1.37
C GLY A 234 -9.41 8.60 -0.13
N GLY A 235 -9.00 9.43 0.79
CA GLY A 235 -9.75 9.73 1.99
C GLY A 235 -9.47 11.13 2.48
N TYR A 236 -10.40 11.68 3.22
CA TYR A 236 -10.39 13.05 3.67
C TYR A 236 -10.86 13.17 5.11
N GLU A 237 -10.21 14.03 5.87
CA GLU A 237 -10.59 14.40 7.24
C GLU A 237 -11.16 15.82 7.24
N ASP A 238 -12.43 15.95 7.62
CA ASP A 238 -13.16 17.21 7.55
C ASP A 238 -12.64 18.27 8.54
N ASP A 239 -12.23 17.86 9.73
CA ASP A 239 -11.79 18.76 10.80
C ASP A 239 -10.45 19.44 10.48
N ILE A 240 -9.53 18.73 9.83
CA ILE A 240 -8.23 19.26 9.44
C ILE A 240 -8.18 19.77 8.01
N ARG A 241 -9.24 19.55 7.23
CA ARG A 241 -9.34 19.87 5.80
C ARG A 241 -8.16 19.33 5.01
N GLY A 242 -7.91 18.03 5.15
CA GLY A 242 -6.79 17.35 4.51
C GLY A 242 -7.01 15.86 4.38
N GLY A 243 -6.23 15.24 3.54
CA GLY A 243 -6.35 13.80 3.30
C GLY A 243 -5.24 13.28 2.41
N LEU A 244 -5.39 12.04 1.99
CA LEU A 244 -4.52 11.38 1.03
C LEU A 244 -5.31 11.05 -0.23
N LEU A 245 -4.80 11.47 -1.37
CA LEU A 245 -5.32 11.10 -2.68
C LEU A 245 -4.29 10.24 -3.41
N HIS A 246 -4.73 9.09 -3.90
CA HIS A 246 -3.96 8.24 -4.81
C HIS A 246 -4.53 8.41 -6.21
N VAL A 247 -3.66 8.74 -7.15
CA VAL A 247 -3.99 8.86 -8.57
C VAL A 247 -3.16 7.86 -9.35
N ALA A 248 -3.80 7.08 -10.20
CA ALA A 248 -3.14 6.09 -11.05
C ALA A 248 -3.98 5.87 -12.32
N ASP A 249 -3.32 5.56 -13.43
CA ASP A 249 -4.00 5.29 -14.70
C ASP A 249 -5.12 4.25 -14.52
N PRO A 250 -6.39 4.56 -14.84
CA PRO A 250 -7.52 3.66 -14.64
C PRO A 250 -7.40 2.37 -15.43
N VAL A 251 -6.71 2.34 -16.54
CA VAL A 251 -6.45 1.11 -17.31
C VAL A 251 -5.59 0.14 -16.50
N SER A 252 -4.59 0.63 -15.82
CA SER A 252 -3.77 -0.17 -14.91
C SER A 252 -4.59 -0.71 -13.74
N TYR A 253 -5.49 0.09 -13.20
CA TYR A 253 -6.36 -0.28 -12.08
C TYR A 253 -7.44 -1.29 -12.49
N THR A 254 -8.06 -1.11 -13.66
CA THR A 254 -9.11 -1.98 -14.19
C THR A 254 -8.56 -3.37 -14.52
N HIS A 255 -7.34 -3.46 -15.05
CA HIS A 255 -6.70 -4.75 -15.32
C HIS A 255 -6.32 -5.52 -14.04
N LEU A 256 -6.02 -4.83 -12.95
CA LEU A 256 -5.74 -5.45 -11.66
C LEU A 256 -6.99 -6.07 -11.03
N THR A 257 -8.16 -5.50 -11.28
CA THR A 257 -9.43 -5.96 -10.73
C THR A 257 -10.08 -7.08 -11.57
N LEU A 258 -9.84 -7.11 -12.87
CA LEU A 258 -10.50 -8.02 -13.81
C LEU A 258 -9.74 -9.34 -14.09
N ARG A 259 -8.50 -9.47 -13.65
CA ARG A 259 -7.69 -10.67 -13.91
C ARG A 259 -7.57 -11.59 -12.69
N ARG A 260 -8.66 -11.78 -12.01
CA ARG A 260 -8.76 -12.83 -11.00
C ARG A 260 -9.55 -14.00 -11.50
#